data_ca57aa80a32ee3276f44d056a3bdf2fc
#
_entry.id   ca57aa80a32ee3276f44d056a3bdf2fc
#
_cell.length_a   1.000
_cell.length_b   1.000
_cell.length_c   1.000
_cell.angle_alpha   90.00
_cell.angle_beta   90.00
_cell.angle_gamma   90.00
#
_symmetry.space_group_name_H-M   'P 1'
#
loop_
_entity.id
_entity.type
_entity.pdbx_description
1 polymer ?
#
loop_
_entity_poly.entity_id
_entity_poly.type
_entity_poly.pdbx_seq_one_letter_code
_entity_poly.pdbx_strand_id
1 'polypeptide(L)'
;MSREPRIDAYIARAQPFARPILEKVRERVHTVIPDVEEAMKWGMPAYTLAGKLVLITAAFKAHTALNFWRGQELESNHDTVGAMGQFGRIKSLDELPPDAELDRLIREAAEVAKSAPAPRKPKHAPKPPPEIHPELAAALDKAPKAKAAFEQFAPSHRREYLEWVAEAKRDETRQKRIAATIEWLSEGKKRNWQYERC
;
A
#
# COMPACT_ATOMS: atom_id res chain seq x y z
N MET A 1 24.00 -14.21 -8.87
CA MET A 1 22.67 -14.00 -8.26
C MET A 1 22.85 -13.11 -7.05
N SER A 2 22.33 -11.91 -7.06
CA SER A 2 22.46 -10.97 -5.93
C SER A 2 21.30 -11.19 -4.97
N ARG A 3 21.59 -11.78 -3.80
CA ARG A 3 20.62 -11.85 -2.68
C ARG A 3 20.57 -10.50 -1.97
N GLU A 4 19.38 -10.05 -1.62
CA GLU A 4 19.16 -8.78 -0.92
C GLU A 4 19.35 -8.97 0.59
N PRO A 5 20.37 -8.36 1.23
CA PRO A 5 20.66 -8.56 2.65
C PRO A 5 19.51 -8.16 3.59
N ARG A 6 18.65 -7.22 3.16
CA ARG A 6 17.48 -6.83 3.94
C ARG A 6 16.45 -7.94 4.05
N ILE A 7 16.40 -8.86 3.08
CA ILE A 7 15.55 -10.07 3.15
C ILE A 7 16.13 -11.04 4.16
N ASP A 8 17.46 -11.22 4.22
CA ASP A 8 18.10 -12.02 5.26
C ASP A 8 17.75 -11.50 6.66
N ALA A 9 17.87 -10.18 6.85
CA ALA A 9 17.50 -9.54 8.11
C ALA A 9 15.99 -9.65 8.43
N TYR A 10 15.14 -9.63 7.41
CA TYR A 10 13.71 -9.83 7.57
C TYR A 10 13.38 -11.25 8.04
N ILE A 11 13.96 -12.26 7.39
CA ILE A 11 13.78 -13.68 7.76
C ILE A 11 14.31 -13.95 9.16
N ALA A 12 15.49 -13.42 9.50
CA ALA A 12 16.09 -13.60 10.83
C ALA A 12 15.20 -13.03 11.97
N ARG A 13 14.45 -11.95 11.72
CA ARG A 13 13.54 -11.33 12.68
C ARG A 13 12.14 -11.95 12.68
N ALA A 14 11.81 -12.77 11.70
CA ALA A 14 10.50 -13.43 11.61
C ALA A 14 10.32 -14.44 12.76
N GLN A 15 9.06 -14.75 13.05
CA GLN A 15 8.73 -15.79 14.03
C GLN A 15 9.39 -17.13 13.66
N PRO A 16 9.79 -17.95 14.62
CA PRO A 16 10.51 -19.22 14.36
C PRO A 16 9.81 -20.11 13.34
N PHE A 17 8.49 -20.23 13.38
CA PHE A 17 7.72 -21.03 12.41
C PHE A 17 7.77 -20.48 10.99
N ALA A 18 7.88 -19.15 10.84
CA ALA A 18 7.84 -18.49 9.56
C ALA A 18 9.17 -18.55 8.79
N ARG A 19 10.29 -18.64 9.51
CA ARG A 19 11.63 -18.64 8.90
C ARG A 19 11.79 -19.75 7.85
N PRO A 20 11.56 -21.03 8.17
CA PRO A 20 11.73 -22.10 7.19
C PRO A 20 10.76 -21.97 6.00
N ILE A 21 9.57 -21.40 6.21
CA ILE A 21 8.62 -21.16 5.13
C ILE A 21 9.16 -20.09 4.16
N LEU A 22 9.65 -18.97 4.69
CA LEU A 22 10.22 -17.89 3.88
C LEU A 22 11.48 -18.32 3.14
N GLU A 23 12.36 -19.08 3.80
CA GLU A 23 13.58 -19.65 3.20
C GLU A 23 13.24 -20.61 2.05
N LYS A 24 12.31 -21.52 2.29
CA LYS A 24 11.84 -22.47 1.28
C LYS A 24 11.29 -21.77 0.04
N VAL A 25 10.40 -20.79 0.24
CA VAL A 25 9.81 -20.02 -0.88
C VAL A 25 10.90 -19.27 -1.63
N ARG A 26 11.83 -18.62 -0.92
CA ARG A 26 12.96 -17.90 -1.53
C ARG A 26 13.82 -18.83 -2.39
N GLU A 27 14.15 -20.01 -1.89
CA GLU A 27 14.93 -21.02 -2.61
C GLU A 27 14.21 -21.48 -3.88
N ARG A 28 12.89 -21.78 -3.77
CA ARG A 28 12.10 -22.20 -4.93
C ARG A 28 12.03 -21.12 -6.00
N VAL A 29 11.85 -19.86 -5.58
CA VAL A 29 11.82 -18.72 -6.53
C VAL A 29 13.12 -18.62 -7.31
N HIS A 30 14.27 -18.69 -6.66
CA HIS A 30 15.58 -18.66 -7.34
C HIS A 30 15.84 -19.88 -8.22
N THR A 31 15.34 -21.05 -7.83
CA THR A 31 15.45 -22.28 -8.63
C THR A 31 14.63 -22.17 -9.92
N VAL A 32 13.42 -21.61 -9.84
CA VAL A 32 12.49 -21.54 -10.98
C VAL A 32 12.77 -20.35 -11.88
N ILE A 33 13.22 -19.23 -11.31
CA ILE A 33 13.51 -17.99 -12.02
C ILE A 33 14.97 -17.59 -11.76
N PRO A 34 15.93 -18.05 -12.57
CA PRO A 34 17.36 -17.75 -12.36
C PRO A 34 17.68 -16.24 -12.38
N ASP A 35 16.93 -15.45 -13.16
CA ASP A 35 17.11 -14.01 -13.32
C ASP A 35 16.20 -13.19 -12.38
N VAL A 36 15.68 -13.79 -11.31
CA VAL A 36 14.88 -13.08 -10.33
C VAL A 36 15.72 -12.07 -9.57
N GLU A 37 15.18 -10.89 -9.37
CA GLU A 37 15.73 -9.83 -8.54
C GLU A 37 14.98 -9.77 -7.21
N GLU A 38 15.73 -9.72 -6.11
CA GLU A 38 15.19 -9.55 -4.77
C GLU A 38 15.09 -8.05 -4.41
N ALA A 39 14.00 -7.66 -3.77
CA ALA A 39 13.78 -6.31 -3.28
C ALA A 39 12.93 -6.30 -2.01
N MET A 40 12.97 -5.20 -1.26
CA MET A 40 11.99 -4.93 -0.22
C MET A 40 10.91 -4.00 -0.76
N LYS A 41 9.65 -4.44 -0.74
CA LYS A 41 8.48 -3.61 -1.09
C LYS A 41 7.49 -3.61 0.06
N TRP A 42 7.04 -2.44 0.46
CA TRP A 42 6.12 -2.25 1.61
C TRP A 42 6.58 -2.94 2.90
N GLY A 43 7.91 -3.00 3.12
CA GLY A 43 8.51 -3.67 4.27
C GLY A 43 8.53 -5.19 4.20
N MET A 44 8.23 -5.81 3.07
CA MET A 44 8.15 -7.26 2.85
C MET A 44 9.12 -7.71 1.76
N PRO A 45 9.63 -8.98 1.80
CA PRO A 45 10.38 -9.58 0.72
C PRO A 45 9.55 -9.65 -0.57
N ALA A 46 10.09 -9.12 -1.64
CA ALA A 46 9.48 -9.08 -2.96
C ALA A 46 10.46 -9.65 -4.00
N TYR A 47 9.92 -10.39 -4.93
CA TYR A 47 10.66 -11.00 -6.02
C TYR A 47 10.18 -10.41 -7.34
N THR A 48 11.11 -9.85 -8.11
CA THR A 48 10.81 -9.15 -9.36
C THR A 48 11.55 -9.79 -10.53
N LEU A 49 10.99 -9.66 -11.72
CA LEU A 49 11.60 -10.09 -12.98
C LEU A 49 11.52 -8.93 -13.97
N ALA A 50 12.67 -8.46 -14.44
CA ALA A 50 12.76 -7.27 -15.29
C ALA A 50 11.99 -6.05 -14.71
N GLY A 51 12.16 -5.80 -13.41
CA GLY A 51 11.51 -4.72 -12.69
C GLY A 51 10.00 -4.91 -12.40
N LYS A 52 9.39 -6.01 -12.86
CA LYS A 52 8.00 -6.34 -12.62
C LYS A 52 7.86 -7.31 -11.45
N LEU A 53 6.89 -7.05 -10.59
CA LEU A 53 6.64 -7.89 -9.43
C LEU A 53 6.11 -9.27 -9.85
N VAL A 54 6.67 -10.32 -9.28
CA VAL A 54 6.22 -11.71 -9.47
C VAL A 54 5.48 -12.16 -8.22
N LEU A 55 6.12 -11.99 -7.05
CA LEU A 55 5.57 -12.50 -5.81
C LEU A 55 6.08 -11.69 -4.61
N ILE A 56 5.30 -11.67 -3.53
CA ILE A 56 5.65 -11.12 -2.21
C ILE A 56 5.40 -12.17 -1.15
N THR A 57 6.28 -12.23 -0.16
CA THR A 57 6.08 -13.04 1.05
C THR A 57 5.96 -12.14 2.28
N ALA A 58 5.09 -12.49 3.21
CA ALA A 58 4.92 -11.73 4.44
C ALA A 58 4.85 -12.66 5.66
N ALA A 59 5.60 -12.33 6.71
CA ALA A 59 5.49 -12.98 8.00
C ALA A 59 4.71 -12.11 8.98
N PHE A 60 3.65 -12.66 9.54
CA PHE A 60 2.84 -12.05 10.59
C PHE A 60 3.09 -12.75 11.93
N LYS A 61 2.45 -12.27 12.99
CA LYS A 61 2.60 -12.84 14.34
C LYS A 61 2.20 -14.32 14.42
N ALA A 62 1.19 -14.75 13.64
CA ALA A 62 0.59 -16.07 13.73
C ALA A 62 0.51 -16.84 12.40
N HIS A 63 1.01 -16.30 11.30
CA HIS A 63 1.00 -16.95 10.00
C HIS A 63 1.96 -16.27 9.02
N THR A 64 2.27 -16.94 7.94
CA THR A 64 2.96 -16.41 6.76
C THR A 64 1.95 -16.32 5.62
N ALA A 65 2.09 -15.33 4.76
CA ALA A 65 1.30 -15.19 3.54
C ALA A 65 2.22 -15.19 2.31
N LEU A 66 1.74 -15.84 1.25
CA LEU A 66 2.37 -15.89 -0.06
C LEU A 66 1.41 -15.26 -1.06
N ASN A 67 1.85 -14.21 -1.74
CA ASN A 67 1.00 -13.43 -2.62
C ASN A 67 1.66 -13.26 -4.00
N PHE A 68 1.11 -13.95 -5.00
CA PHE A 68 1.51 -13.79 -6.38
C PHE A 68 0.89 -12.52 -6.98
N TRP A 69 1.71 -11.74 -7.69
CA TRP A 69 1.21 -10.56 -8.38
C TRP A 69 0.25 -10.96 -9.50
N ARG A 70 -0.95 -10.38 -9.51
CA ARG A 70 -2.04 -10.77 -10.42
C ARG A 70 -2.45 -12.24 -10.27
N GLY A 71 -2.41 -12.76 -9.06
CA GLY A 71 -2.74 -14.15 -8.78
C GLY A 71 -4.13 -14.61 -9.23
N GLN A 72 -5.06 -13.68 -9.50
CA GLN A 72 -6.38 -13.96 -10.10
C GLN A 72 -6.29 -14.41 -11.58
N GLU A 73 -5.16 -14.18 -12.23
CA GLU A 73 -4.91 -14.57 -13.63
C GLU A 73 -4.19 -15.92 -13.72
N LEU A 74 -3.79 -16.50 -12.58
CA LEU A 74 -3.21 -17.82 -12.52
C LEU A 74 -4.31 -18.89 -12.68
N GLU A 75 -4.06 -19.91 -13.48
CA GLU A 75 -5.01 -20.99 -13.76
C GLU A 75 -5.44 -21.76 -12.50
N SER A 76 -4.57 -21.80 -11.49
CA SER A 76 -4.84 -22.40 -10.19
C SER A 76 -5.31 -21.34 -9.20
N ASN A 77 -6.50 -20.83 -9.40
CA ASN A 77 -7.13 -19.93 -8.45
C ASN A 77 -7.61 -20.73 -7.23
N HIS A 78 -6.80 -20.74 -6.17
CA HIS A 78 -7.26 -21.24 -4.87
C HIS A 78 -8.14 -20.14 -4.26
N ASP A 79 -9.47 -20.30 -4.37
CA ASP A 79 -10.46 -19.45 -3.72
C ASP A 79 -10.36 -19.58 -2.19
N THR A 80 -9.37 -18.90 -1.61
CA THR A 80 -9.29 -18.73 -0.17
C THR A 80 -10.05 -17.47 0.24
N VAL A 81 -11.35 -17.64 0.45
CA VAL A 81 -12.24 -16.61 0.96
C VAL A 81 -11.70 -16.09 2.29
N GLY A 82 -11.31 -14.81 2.31
CA GLY A 82 -11.00 -14.07 3.54
C GLY A 82 -9.57 -14.11 4.06
N ALA A 83 -8.59 -14.56 3.27
CA ALA A 83 -7.19 -14.54 3.68
C ALA A 83 -6.32 -13.63 2.79
N MET A 84 -5.32 -12.97 3.38
CA MET A 84 -4.29 -12.27 2.61
C MET A 84 -3.38 -13.29 1.92
N GLY A 85 -3.43 -13.34 0.58
CA GLY A 85 -2.64 -14.26 -0.28
C GLY A 85 -3.45 -15.44 -0.81
N GLN A 86 -2.92 -16.12 -1.87
CA GLN A 86 -3.60 -17.21 -2.56
C GLN A 86 -3.70 -18.51 -1.74
N PHE A 87 -2.89 -18.68 -0.71
CA PHE A 87 -2.84 -19.91 0.10
C PHE A 87 -3.34 -19.71 1.54
N GLY A 88 -4.02 -18.59 1.80
CA GLY A 88 -4.51 -18.32 3.14
C GLY A 88 -3.39 -18.06 4.17
N ARG A 89 -3.58 -18.60 5.38
CA ARG A 89 -2.68 -18.43 6.51
C ARG A 89 -1.77 -19.65 6.64
N ILE A 90 -0.54 -19.56 6.19
CA ILE A 90 0.44 -20.66 6.26
C ILE A 90 1.16 -20.59 7.61
N LYS A 91 1.11 -21.65 8.39
CA LYS A 91 1.68 -21.74 9.74
C LYS A 91 2.81 -22.77 9.85
N SER A 92 2.92 -23.68 8.88
CA SER A 92 3.96 -24.71 8.82
C SER A 92 4.39 -24.95 7.37
N LEU A 93 5.51 -25.64 7.19
CA LEU A 93 5.98 -26.06 5.86
C LEU A 93 5.00 -26.99 5.15
N ASP A 94 4.27 -27.81 5.90
CA ASP A 94 3.33 -28.80 5.36
C ASP A 94 2.06 -28.13 4.77
N GLU A 95 1.81 -26.87 5.13
CA GLU A 95 0.73 -26.08 4.57
C GLU A 95 1.12 -25.36 3.26
N LEU A 96 2.40 -25.42 2.87
CA LEU A 96 2.82 -25.00 1.55
C LEU A 96 2.38 -26.02 0.49
N PRO A 97 2.07 -25.58 -0.73
CA PRO A 97 1.88 -26.49 -1.85
C PRO A 97 3.11 -27.40 -2.02
N PRO A 98 2.93 -28.63 -2.55
CA PRO A 98 4.05 -29.45 -2.97
C PRO A 98 5.01 -28.69 -3.91
N ASP A 99 6.32 -28.99 -3.85
CA ASP A 99 7.34 -28.27 -4.61
C ASP A 99 7.01 -28.14 -6.09
N ALA A 100 6.50 -29.21 -6.70
CA ALA A 100 6.12 -29.19 -8.12
C ALA A 100 4.99 -28.19 -8.43
N GLU A 101 4.03 -28.06 -7.54
CA GLU A 101 2.93 -27.11 -7.67
C GLU A 101 3.40 -25.68 -7.40
N LEU A 102 4.19 -25.49 -6.36
CA LEU A 102 4.78 -24.18 -6.05
C LEU A 102 5.65 -23.69 -7.21
N ASP A 103 6.45 -24.54 -7.80
CA ASP A 103 7.27 -24.23 -8.97
C ASP A 103 6.44 -23.87 -10.19
N ARG A 104 5.34 -24.60 -10.43
CA ARG A 104 4.41 -24.29 -11.51
C ARG A 104 3.83 -22.90 -11.35
N LEU A 105 3.35 -22.58 -10.16
CA LEU A 105 2.77 -21.27 -9.85
C LEU A 105 3.78 -20.13 -9.96
N ILE A 106 5.00 -20.33 -9.48
CA ILE A 106 6.09 -19.36 -9.62
C ILE A 106 6.40 -19.11 -11.11
N ARG A 107 6.45 -20.15 -11.92
CA ARG A 107 6.72 -20.04 -13.36
C ARG A 107 5.58 -19.32 -14.08
N GLU A 108 4.34 -19.68 -13.79
CA GLU A 108 3.15 -19.05 -14.35
C GLU A 108 3.09 -17.56 -13.98
N ALA A 109 3.34 -17.22 -12.71
CA ALA A 109 3.40 -15.82 -12.26
C ALA A 109 4.52 -15.02 -12.95
N ALA A 110 5.65 -15.66 -13.24
CA ALA A 110 6.74 -15.04 -14.00
C ALA A 110 6.31 -14.74 -15.44
N GLU A 111 5.59 -15.65 -16.10
CA GLU A 111 5.08 -15.41 -17.46
C GLU A 111 4.00 -14.31 -17.47
N VAL A 112 3.09 -14.31 -16.50
CA VAL A 112 2.12 -13.22 -16.31
C VAL A 112 2.85 -11.88 -16.08
N ALA A 113 3.91 -11.86 -15.29
CA ALA A 113 4.71 -10.66 -15.08
C ALA A 113 5.41 -10.20 -16.37
N LYS A 114 5.95 -11.10 -17.18
CA LYS A 114 6.57 -10.77 -18.49
C LYS A 114 5.56 -10.18 -19.47
N SER A 115 4.39 -10.79 -19.60
CA SER A 115 3.33 -10.37 -20.52
C SER A 115 2.60 -9.10 -20.06
N ALA A 116 2.60 -8.82 -18.75
CA ALA A 116 1.93 -7.64 -18.23
C ALA A 116 2.51 -6.36 -18.83
N PRO A 117 1.69 -5.40 -19.26
CA PRO A 117 2.17 -4.07 -19.61
C PRO A 117 2.93 -3.47 -18.43
N ALA A 118 3.99 -2.71 -18.73
CA ALA A 118 4.73 -1.99 -17.68
C ALA A 118 3.76 -1.26 -16.75
N PRO A 119 4.00 -1.24 -15.43
CA PRO A 119 3.10 -0.59 -14.50
C PRO A 119 2.88 0.84 -14.99
N ARG A 120 1.67 1.13 -15.45
CA ARG A 120 1.30 2.49 -15.82
C ARG A 120 1.48 3.31 -14.55
N LYS A 121 2.43 4.23 -14.53
CA LYS A 121 2.41 5.31 -13.53
C LYS A 121 0.98 5.80 -13.50
N PRO A 122 0.34 5.86 -12.33
CA PRO A 122 -1.04 6.31 -12.28
C PRO A 122 -1.10 7.65 -12.99
N LYS A 123 -1.83 7.71 -14.10
CA LYS A 123 -2.20 8.97 -14.78
C LYS A 123 -3.29 9.66 -13.96
N HIS A 124 -3.09 9.82 -12.69
CA HIS A 124 -3.74 10.89 -11.98
C HIS A 124 -2.85 12.12 -12.20
N ALA A 125 -3.08 12.80 -13.31
CA ALA A 125 -2.86 14.23 -13.28
C ALA A 125 -3.50 14.71 -11.96
N PRO A 126 -2.79 15.47 -11.11
CA PRO A 126 -3.38 15.98 -9.89
C PRO A 126 -4.68 16.68 -10.31
N LYS A 127 -5.81 16.19 -9.80
CA LYS A 127 -7.08 16.88 -10.01
C LYS A 127 -6.84 18.34 -9.64
N PRO A 128 -7.27 19.32 -10.45
CA PRO A 128 -7.13 20.71 -10.08
C PRO A 128 -7.63 20.88 -8.65
N PRO A 129 -7.00 21.73 -7.83
CA PRO A 129 -7.49 21.97 -6.47
C PRO A 129 -8.96 22.37 -6.56
N PRO A 130 -9.83 21.82 -5.69
CA PRO A 130 -11.22 22.25 -5.66
C PRO A 130 -11.27 23.76 -5.44
N GLU A 131 -12.19 24.41 -6.10
CA GLU A 131 -12.40 25.85 -5.90
C GLU A 131 -12.77 26.12 -4.44
N ILE A 132 -12.25 27.20 -3.91
CA ILE A 132 -12.56 27.61 -2.54
C ILE A 132 -14.03 28.06 -2.48
N HIS A 133 -14.80 27.47 -1.57
CA HIS A 133 -16.19 27.87 -1.37
C HIS A 133 -16.25 29.34 -0.95
N PRO A 134 -17.14 30.19 -1.54
CA PRO A 134 -17.18 31.63 -1.28
C PRO A 134 -17.28 31.98 0.22
N GLU A 135 -18.09 31.24 0.96
CA GLU A 135 -18.23 31.44 2.42
C GLU A 135 -16.94 31.13 3.20
N LEU A 136 -16.16 30.10 2.76
CA LEU A 136 -14.87 29.79 3.36
C LEU A 136 -13.85 30.90 3.03
N ALA A 137 -13.84 31.41 1.80
CA ALA A 137 -12.99 32.52 1.41
C ALA A 137 -13.25 33.73 2.28
N ALA A 138 -14.53 34.12 2.41
CA ALA A 138 -14.95 35.24 3.24
C ALA A 138 -14.60 35.05 4.75
N ALA A 139 -14.66 33.83 5.24
CA ALA A 139 -14.28 33.52 6.62
C ALA A 139 -12.76 33.62 6.83
N LEU A 140 -11.96 33.15 5.86
CA LEU A 140 -10.49 33.27 5.90
C LEU A 140 -10.05 34.74 5.84
N ASP A 141 -10.70 35.57 5.04
CA ASP A 141 -10.40 37.00 4.95
C ASP A 141 -10.62 37.74 6.28
N LYS A 142 -11.56 37.25 7.09
CA LYS A 142 -11.83 37.81 8.44
C LYS A 142 -10.89 37.24 9.52
N ALA A 143 -10.10 36.20 9.20
CA ALA A 143 -9.22 35.51 10.12
C ALA A 143 -7.76 35.42 9.59
N PRO A 144 -6.97 36.50 9.68
CA PRO A 144 -5.64 36.59 9.06
C PRO A 144 -4.69 35.48 9.48
N LYS A 145 -4.76 35.02 10.74
CA LYS A 145 -3.93 33.92 11.25
C LYS A 145 -4.26 32.59 10.60
N ALA A 146 -5.55 32.28 10.45
CA ALA A 146 -6.02 31.09 9.77
C ALA A 146 -5.67 31.13 8.27
N LYS A 147 -5.81 32.28 7.62
CA LYS A 147 -5.46 32.50 6.21
C LYS A 147 -3.98 32.25 5.96
N ALA A 148 -3.11 32.84 6.78
CA ALA A 148 -1.66 32.61 6.66
C ALA A 148 -1.27 31.13 6.84
N ALA A 149 -1.85 30.42 7.81
CA ALA A 149 -1.63 29.01 7.98
C ALA A 149 -2.14 28.18 6.78
N PHE A 150 -3.33 28.51 6.24
CA PHE A 150 -3.88 27.86 5.07
C PHE A 150 -2.98 28.01 3.83
N GLU A 151 -2.44 29.21 3.60
CA GLU A 151 -1.54 29.50 2.48
C GLU A 151 -0.20 28.77 2.58
N GLN A 152 0.32 28.57 3.81
CA GLN A 152 1.57 27.84 4.07
C GLN A 152 1.42 26.33 3.98
N PHE A 153 0.22 25.80 4.06
CA PHE A 153 0.01 24.35 4.00
C PHE A 153 0.30 23.79 2.61
N ALA A 154 0.85 22.57 2.59
CA ALA A 154 1.03 21.81 1.36
C ALA A 154 -0.29 21.68 0.58
N PRO A 155 -0.28 21.63 -0.76
CA PRO A 155 -1.49 21.56 -1.59
C PRO A 155 -2.45 20.43 -1.20
N SER A 156 -1.95 19.30 -0.73
CA SER A 156 -2.74 18.17 -0.24
C SER A 156 -3.57 18.54 0.99
N HIS A 157 -2.99 19.21 1.99
CA HIS A 157 -3.69 19.61 3.21
C HIS A 157 -4.70 20.72 2.96
N ARG A 158 -4.38 21.65 2.07
CA ARG A 158 -5.37 22.64 1.62
C ARG A 158 -6.57 21.98 0.96
N ARG A 159 -6.33 21.01 0.06
CA ARG A 159 -7.38 20.26 -0.60
C ARG A 159 -8.30 19.54 0.39
N GLU A 160 -7.77 18.92 1.43
CA GLU A 160 -8.57 18.22 2.46
C GLU A 160 -9.61 19.15 3.11
N TYR A 161 -9.23 20.41 3.42
CA TYR A 161 -10.15 21.39 3.95
C TYR A 161 -11.20 21.84 2.94
N LEU A 162 -10.77 22.10 1.69
CA LEU A 162 -11.65 22.55 0.61
C LEU A 162 -12.71 21.47 0.29
N GLU A 163 -12.29 20.22 0.14
CA GLU A 163 -13.18 19.10 -0.10
C GLU A 163 -14.16 18.89 1.07
N TRP A 164 -13.68 18.93 2.29
CA TRP A 164 -14.52 18.76 3.48
C TRP A 164 -15.61 19.84 3.61
N VAL A 165 -15.32 21.09 3.31
CA VAL A 165 -16.31 22.15 3.30
C VAL A 165 -17.29 21.99 2.11
N ALA A 166 -16.78 21.69 0.91
CA ALA A 166 -17.58 21.52 -0.30
C ALA A 166 -18.56 20.32 -0.23
N GLU A 167 -18.19 19.24 0.46
CA GLU A 167 -19.04 18.05 0.65
C GLU A 167 -20.28 18.31 1.54
N ALA A 168 -20.34 19.44 2.24
CA ALA A 168 -21.45 19.74 3.12
C ALA A 168 -22.72 20.09 2.32
N LYS A 169 -23.68 19.18 2.31
CA LYS A 169 -24.95 19.32 1.56
C LYS A 169 -25.92 20.33 2.21
N ARG A 170 -25.85 20.54 3.53
CA ARG A 170 -26.71 21.44 4.29
C ARG A 170 -25.92 22.68 4.72
N ASP A 171 -26.51 23.85 4.62
CA ASP A 171 -25.86 25.10 4.99
C ASP A 171 -25.39 25.11 6.45
N GLU A 172 -26.21 24.63 7.37
CA GLU A 172 -25.83 24.52 8.79
C GLU A 172 -24.57 23.67 9.00
N THR A 173 -24.46 22.56 8.27
CA THR A 173 -23.28 21.68 8.34
C THR A 173 -22.07 22.39 7.75
N ARG A 174 -22.23 23.12 6.67
CA ARG A 174 -21.17 23.88 6.02
C ARG A 174 -20.64 24.97 6.94
N GLN A 175 -21.53 25.74 7.58
CA GLN A 175 -21.14 26.75 8.55
C GLN A 175 -20.36 26.19 9.73
N LYS A 176 -20.81 25.07 10.28
CA LYS A 176 -20.05 24.34 11.35
C LYS A 176 -18.66 23.91 10.88
N ARG A 177 -18.55 23.40 9.64
CA ARG A 177 -17.26 23.00 9.07
C ARG A 177 -16.34 24.19 8.80
N ILE A 178 -16.88 25.32 8.34
CA ILE A 178 -16.12 26.55 8.14
C ILE A 178 -15.60 27.07 9.50
N ALA A 179 -16.43 27.13 10.52
CA ALA A 179 -16.01 27.56 11.85
C ALA A 179 -14.87 26.69 12.41
N ALA A 180 -15.04 25.38 12.34
CA ALA A 180 -13.99 24.43 12.75
C ALA A 180 -12.71 24.59 11.91
N THR A 181 -12.83 24.85 10.60
CA THR A 181 -11.68 25.10 9.72
C THR A 181 -10.88 26.33 10.20
N ILE A 182 -11.55 27.43 10.49
CA ILE A 182 -10.89 28.66 10.98
C ILE A 182 -10.20 28.42 12.33
N GLU A 183 -10.86 27.72 13.25
CA GLU A 183 -10.29 27.36 14.54
C GLU A 183 -9.02 26.52 14.39
N TRP A 184 -9.10 25.41 13.68
CA TRP A 184 -7.97 24.48 13.51
C TRP A 184 -6.81 25.09 12.73
N LEU A 185 -7.09 25.87 11.69
CA LEU A 185 -6.05 26.61 10.96
C LEU A 185 -5.38 27.67 11.84
N SER A 186 -6.13 28.34 12.71
CA SER A 186 -5.56 29.32 13.65
C SER A 186 -4.62 28.67 14.68
N GLU A 187 -4.79 27.37 14.93
CA GLU A 187 -3.91 26.55 15.76
C GLU A 187 -2.82 25.84 14.96
N GLY A 188 -2.75 26.02 13.64
CA GLY A 188 -1.79 25.35 12.76
C GLY A 188 -2.05 23.86 12.56
N LYS A 189 -3.24 23.38 12.87
CA LYS A 189 -3.64 21.98 12.78
C LYS A 189 -4.03 21.61 11.35
N LYS A 190 -3.71 20.39 10.92
CA LYS A 190 -4.22 19.79 9.68
C LYS A 190 -5.64 19.26 9.90
N ARG A 191 -6.41 19.11 8.80
CA ARG A 191 -7.81 18.65 8.91
C ARG A 191 -7.93 17.32 9.66
N ASN A 192 -6.99 16.39 9.47
CA ASN A 192 -7.00 15.05 10.07
C ASN A 192 -6.14 14.94 11.35
N TRP A 193 -5.83 16.06 12.02
CA TRP A 193 -4.93 16.09 13.19
C TRP A 193 -5.28 15.10 14.30
N GLN A 194 -6.56 14.77 14.48
CA GLN A 194 -7.05 13.82 15.49
C GLN A 194 -6.60 12.38 15.23
N TYR A 195 -6.20 12.05 13.99
CA TYR A 195 -5.76 10.72 13.56
C TYR A 195 -4.25 10.64 13.35
N GLU A 196 -3.52 11.75 13.51
CA GLU A 196 -2.06 11.76 13.47
C GLU A 196 -1.56 11.16 14.79
N ARG A 197 -1.03 9.95 14.74
CA ARG A 197 -0.38 9.34 15.90
C ARG A 197 0.87 10.16 16.24
N CYS A 198 0.97 10.56 17.52
CA CYS A 198 2.22 11.05 18.12
C CYS A 198 3.33 10.00 17.99
#